data_0d63136f7cc8c1d7f88ea16c50eec389
#
_entry.id   0d63136f7cc8c1d7f88ea16c50eec389
#
_cell.length_a   1.000
_cell.length_b   1.000
_cell.length_c   1.000
_cell.angle_alpha   90.00
_cell.angle_beta   90.00
_cell.angle_gamma   90.00
#
_symmetry.space_group_name_H-M   'P 1'
#
loop_
_entity.id
_entity.type
_entity.pdbx_description
1 polymer ?
#
loop_
_entity_poly.entity_id
_entity_poly.type
_entity_poly.pdbx_seq_one_letter_code
_entity_poly.pdbx_strand_id
1 'polypeptide(L)'
;KIRIITKLDNPDWIILAVKSYDVANLIELLRNCSAPILCCQNGIKTYLQLTEKIGKDRIAYMVTGIGSSKIGTGKAEFRGSGFTFIGEASGVASPRLIDLSELIRKSGITCEVVDDVLSYVWLKTIINSSINPVAAHAKVVNGELRKPELNKIVHKICMESTMISTEIGINLPLEPWLEI
;
A
#
# COMPACT_ATOMS: atom_id res chain seq x y z
N LYS A 1 16.49 5.07 -19.22
CA LYS A 1 17.35 3.86 -19.06
C LYS A 1 17.44 3.56 -17.57
N ILE A 2 16.99 2.39 -17.11
CA ILE A 2 17.10 1.96 -15.72
C ILE A 2 18.54 1.52 -15.45
N ARG A 3 19.13 2.04 -14.35
CA ARG A 3 20.46 1.64 -13.88
C ARG A 3 20.29 0.73 -12.67
N ILE A 4 20.94 -0.41 -12.68
CA ILE A 4 21.04 -1.30 -11.52
C ILE A 4 22.24 -0.85 -10.69
N ILE A 5 21.99 -0.57 -9.40
CA ILE A 5 23.03 -0.18 -8.43
C ILE A 5 22.94 -1.09 -7.20
N THR A 6 24.04 -1.25 -6.51
CA THR A 6 24.17 -2.10 -5.31
C THR A 6 24.29 -1.29 -4.02
N LYS A 7 24.34 0.03 -4.12
CA LYS A 7 24.45 0.96 -2.97
C LYS A 7 23.48 2.12 -3.16
N LEU A 8 22.96 2.63 -2.06
CA LEU A 8 22.21 3.89 -2.02
C LEU A 8 23.23 5.05 -2.00
N ASP A 9 23.17 5.90 -3.01
CA ASP A 9 24.04 7.07 -3.15
C ASP A 9 23.17 8.32 -3.20
N ASN A 10 22.77 8.79 -2.02
CA ASN A 10 21.96 9.98 -1.78
C ASN A 10 20.81 10.19 -2.78
N PRO A 11 19.87 9.23 -2.92
CA PRO A 11 18.73 9.41 -3.80
C PRO A 11 17.76 10.45 -3.23
N ASP A 12 17.00 11.13 -4.08
CA ASP A 12 15.92 12.04 -3.66
C ASP A 12 14.79 11.28 -2.95
N TRP A 13 14.51 10.04 -3.40
CA TRP A 13 13.55 9.12 -2.82
C TRP A 13 14.00 7.68 -2.91
N ILE A 14 13.64 6.89 -1.91
CA ILE A 14 13.72 5.43 -1.95
C ILE A 14 12.30 4.89 -2.15
N ILE A 15 12.04 4.25 -3.29
CA ILE A 15 10.76 3.54 -3.51
C ILE A 15 10.95 2.09 -3.05
N LEU A 16 10.34 1.76 -1.91
CA LEU A 16 10.44 0.45 -1.31
C LEU A 16 9.32 -0.47 -1.83
N ALA A 17 9.66 -1.29 -2.83
CA ALA A 17 8.71 -2.18 -3.53
C ALA A 17 9.00 -3.67 -3.35
N VAL A 18 9.84 -4.03 -2.39
CA VAL A 18 10.10 -5.42 -2.01
C VAL A 18 8.91 -6.03 -1.28
N LYS A 19 8.86 -7.35 -1.14
CA LYS A 19 7.83 -8.01 -0.33
C LYS A 19 7.97 -7.65 1.14
N SER A 20 6.85 -7.61 1.88
CA SER A 20 6.82 -7.19 3.29
C SER A 20 7.75 -8.00 4.19
N TYR A 21 7.95 -9.29 3.91
CA TYR A 21 8.85 -10.16 4.68
C TYR A 21 10.34 -9.86 4.45
N ASP A 22 10.71 -9.18 3.35
CA ASP A 22 12.09 -8.79 3.05
C ASP A 22 12.48 -7.44 3.68
N VAL A 23 11.49 -6.64 4.12
CA VAL A 23 11.72 -5.29 4.66
C VAL A 23 12.63 -5.30 5.88
N ALA A 24 12.50 -6.29 6.75
CA ALA A 24 13.31 -6.42 7.95
C ALA A 24 14.83 -6.42 7.64
N ASN A 25 15.22 -7.06 6.55
CA ASN A 25 16.62 -7.18 6.12
C ASN A 25 17.18 -5.86 5.56
N LEU A 26 16.32 -4.90 5.26
CA LEU A 26 16.71 -3.61 4.68
C LEU A 26 16.78 -2.48 5.70
N ILE A 27 16.31 -2.68 6.92
CA ILE A 27 16.19 -1.61 7.94
C ILE A 27 17.53 -0.94 8.19
N GLU A 28 18.61 -1.70 8.34
CA GLU A 28 19.94 -1.14 8.60
C GLU A 28 20.43 -0.31 7.40
N LEU A 29 20.26 -0.81 6.19
CA LEU A 29 20.57 -0.06 4.97
C LEU A 29 19.78 1.25 4.88
N LEU A 30 18.48 1.20 5.19
CA LEU A 30 17.59 2.36 5.17
C LEU A 30 17.93 3.38 6.26
N ARG A 31 18.42 2.94 7.43
CA ARG A 31 18.88 3.82 8.51
C ARG A 31 20.12 4.61 8.11
N ASN A 32 21.02 3.99 7.37
CA ASN A 32 22.29 4.59 6.93
C ASN A 32 22.11 5.56 5.74
N CYS A 33 20.90 5.74 5.23
CA CYS A 33 20.57 6.70 4.18
C CYS A 33 19.58 7.72 4.74
N SER A 34 19.75 9.00 4.46
CA SER A 34 18.87 10.08 4.94
C SER A 34 17.65 10.33 4.05
N ALA A 35 17.62 9.75 2.85
CA ALA A 35 16.53 9.96 1.89
C ALA A 35 15.16 9.51 2.43
N PRO A 36 14.06 10.19 2.06
CA PRO A 36 12.71 9.76 2.36
C PRO A 36 12.37 8.44 1.66
N ILE A 37 11.46 7.67 2.26
CA ILE A 37 11.11 6.33 1.82
C ILE A 37 9.63 6.28 1.48
N LEU A 38 9.29 5.97 0.22
CA LEU A 38 7.93 5.67 -0.21
C LEU A 38 7.71 4.15 -0.14
N CYS A 39 6.85 3.72 0.76
CA CYS A 39 6.52 2.30 0.97
C CYS A 39 5.33 1.89 0.09
N CYS A 40 5.49 0.80 -0.68
CA CYS A 40 4.47 0.29 -1.60
C CYS A 40 3.90 -1.07 -1.17
N GLN A 41 4.26 -1.57 0.03
CA GLN A 41 3.81 -2.87 0.52
C GLN A 41 2.34 -2.84 0.93
N ASN A 42 1.65 -3.96 0.71
CA ASN A 42 0.32 -4.19 1.28
C ASN A 42 0.42 -4.53 2.77
N GLY A 43 -0.62 -4.16 3.52
CA GLY A 43 -0.77 -4.51 4.92
C GLY A 43 -0.12 -3.52 5.89
N ILE A 44 -0.46 -3.65 7.16
CA ILE A 44 -0.13 -2.69 8.23
C ILE A 44 1.26 -2.95 8.81
N LYS A 45 1.72 -4.21 8.80
CA LYS A 45 2.97 -4.61 9.46
C LYS A 45 4.17 -3.78 9.04
N THR A 46 4.33 -3.53 7.74
CA THR A 46 5.44 -2.74 7.21
C THR A 46 5.35 -1.29 7.68
N TYR A 47 4.14 -0.71 7.72
CA TYR A 47 3.92 0.63 8.26
C TYR A 47 4.43 0.73 9.70
N LEU A 48 3.95 -0.13 10.58
CA LEU A 48 4.33 -0.14 11.99
C LEU A 48 5.84 -0.34 12.17
N GLN A 49 6.42 -1.31 11.47
CA GLN A 49 7.83 -1.64 11.57
C GLN A 49 8.73 -0.49 11.12
N LEU A 50 8.43 0.15 10.00
CA LEU A 50 9.27 1.24 9.48
C LEU A 50 9.11 2.53 10.29
N THR A 51 7.89 2.88 10.71
CA THR A 51 7.67 4.05 11.55
C THR A 51 8.36 3.92 12.91
N GLU A 52 8.39 2.71 13.49
CA GLU A 52 9.12 2.42 14.74
C GLU A 52 10.64 2.46 14.55
N LYS A 53 11.16 1.84 13.48
CA LYS A 53 12.61 1.62 13.30
C LYS A 53 13.33 2.76 12.58
N ILE A 54 12.65 3.52 11.73
CA ILE A 54 13.22 4.61 10.90
C ILE A 54 12.74 5.98 11.39
N GLY A 55 11.50 6.09 11.87
CA GLY A 55 10.85 7.33 12.25
C GLY A 55 9.84 7.82 11.21
N LYS A 56 8.77 8.45 11.70
CA LYS A 56 7.62 8.88 10.87
C LYS A 56 8.00 9.95 9.82
N ASP A 57 8.96 10.82 10.15
CA ASP A 57 9.33 11.96 9.30
C ASP A 57 9.99 11.58 7.96
N ARG A 58 10.44 10.34 7.85
CA ARG A 58 11.08 9.81 6.65
C ARG A 58 10.22 8.84 5.87
N ILE A 59 9.06 8.47 6.41
CA ILE A 59 8.21 7.42 5.83
C ILE A 59 6.99 8.04 5.18
N ALA A 60 6.80 7.74 3.91
CA ALA A 60 5.57 7.93 3.18
C ALA A 60 5.03 6.58 2.70
N TYR A 61 3.73 6.49 2.50
CA TYR A 61 3.07 5.30 1.97
C TYR A 61 2.35 5.60 0.68
N MET A 62 2.39 4.62 -0.22
CA MET A 62 1.55 4.57 -1.41
C MET A 62 0.55 3.43 -1.29
N VAL A 63 -0.72 3.78 -1.24
CA VAL A 63 -1.85 2.85 -1.27
C VAL A 63 -2.44 2.89 -2.67
N THR A 64 -2.26 1.81 -3.44
CA THR A 64 -2.72 1.78 -4.84
C THR A 64 -3.59 0.59 -5.13
N GLY A 65 -4.69 0.81 -5.87
CA GLY A 65 -5.58 -0.20 -6.44
C GLY A 65 -5.14 -0.68 -7.83
N ILE A 66 -3.99 -0.23 -8.34
CA ILE A 66 -3.48 -0.67 -9.64
C ILE A 66 -3.18 -2.16 -9.61
N GLY A 67 -3.80 -2.90 -10.53
CA GLY A 67 -3.55 -4.32 -10.74
C GLY A 67 -2.36 -4.54 -11.68
N SER A 68 -1.45 -5.42 -11.29
CA SER A 68 -0.36 -5.88 -12.16
C SER A 68 -0.03 -7.34 -11.91
N SER A 69 0.41 -8.05 -12.96
CA SER A 69 0.85 -9.44 -12.88
C SER A 69 2.28 -9.57 -13.36
N LYS A 70 3.11 -10.30 -12.60
CA LYS A 70 4.45 -10.68 -13.06
C LYS A 70 4.31 -11.80 -14.09
N ILE A 71 4.73 -11.54 -15.33
CA ILE A 71 4.69 -12.51 -16.44
C ILE A 71 6.06 -13.08 -16.79
N GLY A 72 7.11 -12.66 -16.08
CA GLY A 72 8.48 -13.15 -16.26
C GLY A 72 9.49 -12.31 -15.49
N THR A 73 10.77 -12.67 -15.57
CA THR A 73 11.84 -11.87 -14.95
C THR A 73 11.93 -10.51 -15.63
N GLY A 74 11.78 -9.42 -14.85
CA GLY A 74 11.80 -8.05 -15.36
C GLY A 74 10.61 -7.68 -16.23
N LYS A 75 9.55 -8.51 -16.27
CA LYS A 75 8.33 -8.28 -17.06
C LYS A 75 7.10 -8.25 -16.18
N ALA A 76 6.35 -7.16 -16.25
CA ALA A 76 5.05 -7.03 -15.60
C ALA A 76 4.00 -6.64 -16.64
N GLU A 77 2.79 -7.12 -16.48
CA GLU A 77 1.65 -6.78 -17.29
C GLU A 77 0.66 -5.97 -16.45
N PHE A 78 0.24 -4.82 -16.98
CA PHE A 78 -0.81 -4.01 -16.37
C PHE A 78 -2.17 -4.71 -16.51
N ARG A 79 -2.91 -4.83 -15.41
CA ARG A 79 -4.19 -5.55 -15.33
C ARG A 79 -5.38 -4.64 -15.09
N GLY A 80 -5.16 -3.41 -14.70
CA GLY A 80 -6.24 -2.45 -14.50
C GLY A 80 -5.80 -1.23 -13.70
N SER A 81 -6.46 -0.11 -13.95
CA SER A 81 -6.33 1.11 -13.19
C SER A 81 -7.09 1.00 -11.86
N GLY A 82 -6.65 1.75 -10.87
CA GLY A 82 -7.31 1.91 -9.59
C GLY A 82 -6.86 3.22 -8.95
N PHE A 83 -7.43 3.53 -7.81
CA PHE A 83 -7.01 4.68 -7.01
C PHE A 83 -5.55 4.56 -6.58
N THR A 84 -4.89 5.69 -6.40
CA THR A 84 -3.58 5.75 -5.74
C THR A 84 -3.56 6.94 -4.80
N PHE A 85 -3.32 6.67 -3.54
CA PHE A 85 -3.16 7.66 -2.50
C PHE A 85 -1.74 7.60 -1.96
N ILE A 86 -1.14 8.76 -1.71
CA ILE A 86 0.15 8.87 -1.04
C ILE A 86 0.03 9.81 0.16
N GLY A 87 0.74 9.49 1.24
CA GLY A 87 0.74 10.32 2.43
C GLY A 87 1.96 10.03 3.29
N GLU A 88 2.39 11.00 4.07
CA GLU A 88 3.47 10.83 5.05
C GLU A 88 2.93 10.23 6.35
N ALA A 89 3.74 9.38 6.99
CA ALA A 89 3.39 8.77 8.27
C ALA A 89 3.32 9.80 9.41
N SER A 90 3.88 10.99 9.23
CA SER A 90 3.77 12.13 10.13
C SER A 90 2.39 12.78 10.14
N GLY A 91 1.57 12.54 9.09
CA GLY A 91 0.24 13.14 8.95
C GLY A 91 0.23 14.54 8.34
N VAL A 92 1.36 15.04 7.86
CA VAL A 92 1.48 16.37 7.23
C VAL A 92 2.20 16.24 5.90
N ALA A 93 1.53 16.60 4.82
CA ALA A 93 2.12 16.57 3.49
C ALA A 93 3.25 17.59 3.34
N SER A 94 4.46 17.12 3.13
CA SER A 94 5.61 17.99 2.86
C SER A 94 5.68 18.41 1.39
N PRO A 95 6.38 19.51 1.06
CA PRO A 95 6.62 19.90 -0.34
C PRO A 95 7.23 18.79 -1.19
N ARG A 96 8.17 18.00 -0.64
CA ARG A 96 8.78 16.86 -1.35
C ARG A 96 7.77 15.76 -1.72
N LEU A 97 6.74 15.54 -0.88
CA LEU A 97 5.67 14.56 -1.19
C LEU A 97 4.76 15.08 -2.30
N ILE A 98 4.47 16.39 -2.29
CA ILE A 98 3.69 17.06 -3.35
C ILE A 98 4.42 16.93 -4.68
N ASP A 99 5.73 17.25 -4.72
CA ASP A 99 6.56 17.08 -5.92
C ASP A 99 6.56 15.63 -6.44
N LEU A 100 6.68 14.66 -5.52
CA LEU A 100 6.61 13.23 -5.87
C LEU A 100 5.23 12.87 -6.45
N SER A 101 4.14 13.40 -5.89
CA SER A 101 2.79 13.18 -6.40
C SER A 101 2.62 13.68 -7.84
N GLU A 102 3.24 14.82 -8.15
CA GLU A 102 3.23 15.37 -9.51
C GLU A 102 4.02 14.51 -10.49
N LEU A 103 5.17 13.97 -10.08
CA LEU A 103 5.95 13.03 -10.90
C LEU A 103 5.14 11.75 -11.19
N ILE A 104 4.43 11.22 -10.17
CA ILE A 104 3.55 10.07 -10.35
C ILE A 104 2.42 10.41 -11.33
N ARG A 105 1.77 11.57 -11.19
CA ARG A 105 0.71 12.00 -12.13
C ARG A 105 1.23 12.20 -13.55
N LYS A 106 2.42 12.76 -13.73
CA LYS A 106 3.07 12.92 -15.04
C LYS A 106 3.38 11.57 -15.71
N SER A 107 3.50 10.49 -14.94
CA SER A 107 3.64 9.12 -15.48
C SER A 107 2.33 8.49 -15.95
N GLY A 108 1.19 9.19 -15.83
CA GLY A 108 -0.13 8.70 -16.21
C GLY A 108 -0.89 7.98 -15.11
N ILE A 109 -0.39 7.99 -13.87
CA ILE A 109 -1.05 7.40 -12.70
C ILE A 109 -1.83 8.49 -11.96
N THR A 110 -3.14 8.31 -11.80
CA THR A 110 -3.94 9.18 -10.92
C THR A 110 -3.44 9.02 -9.49
N CYS A 111 -3.03 10.11 -8.85
CA CYS A 111 -2.43 10.10 -7.53
C CYS A 111 -2.94 11.29 -6.71
N GLU A 112 -3.44 11.02 -5.51
CA GLU A 112 -3.90 12.01 -4.54
C GLU A 112 -3.00 11.99 -3.30
N VAL A 113 -2.74 13.17 -2.74
CA VAL A 113 -2.03 13.33 -1.47
C VAL A 113 -3.07 13.38 -0.35
N VAL A 114 -2.84 12.59 0.69
CA VAL A 114 -3.73 12.48 1.86
C VAL A 114 -2.94 12.72 3.15
N ASP A 115 -3.58 13.35 4.14
CA ASP A 115 -2.95 13.63 5.44
C ASP A 115 -2.92 12.37 6.32
N ASP A 116 -4.03 11.61 6.39
CA ASP A 116 -4.11 10.37 7.14
C ASP A 116 -3.95 9.14 6.24
N VAL A 117 -2.72 8.88 5.81
CA VAL A 117 -2.42 7.70 4.98
C VAL A 117 -2.65 6.38 5.72
N LEU A 118 -2.59 6.38 7.05
CA LEU A 118 -2.80 5.16 7.83
C LEU A 118 -4.23 4.63 7.66
N SER A 119 -5.23 5.50 7.62
CA SER A 119 -6.62 5.10 7.37
C SER A 119 -6.80 4.42 6.01
N TYR A 120 -6.11 4.90 4.97
CA TYR A 120 -6.10 4.26 3.64
C TYR A 120 -5.34 2.93 3.62
N VAL A 121 -4.25 2.80 4.38
CA VAL A 121 -3.55 1.50 4.57
C VAL A 121 -4.49 0.49 5.23
N TRP A 122 -5.25 0.92 6.24
CA TRP A 122 -6.26 0.08 6.90
C TRP A 122 -7.39 -0.29 5.96
N LEU A 123 -8.00 0.68 5.26
CA LEU A 123 -9.04 0.44 4.26
C LEU A 123 -8.63 -0.66 3.27
N LYS A 124 -7.46 -0.49 2.64
CA LYS A 124 -6.95 -1.47 1.69
C LYS A 124 -6.66 -2.83 2.35
N THR A 125 -6.18 -2.84 3.58
CA THR A 125 -5.91 -4.09 4.31
C THR A 125 -7.21 -4.83 4.59
N ILE A 126 -8.27 -4.15 5.00
CA ILE A 126 -9.60 -4.74 5.22
C ILE A 126 -10.13 -5.33 3.92
N ILE A 127 -10.12 -4.58 2.82
CA ILE A 127 -10.56 -5.06 1.51
C ILE A 127 -9.77 -6.32 1.13
N ASN A 128 -8.44 -6.27 1.18
CA ASN A 128 -7.59 -7.40 0.78
C ASN A 128 -7.79 -8.63 1.67
N SER A 129 -7.95 -8.46 2.99
CA SER A 129 -8.18 -9.57 3.92
C SER A 129 -9.57 -10.20 3.74
N SER A 130 -10.53 -9.45 3.23
CA SER A 130 -11.88 -9.92 2.95
C SER A 130 -11.96 -10.70 1.64
N ILE A 131 -11.28 -10.23 0.58
CA ILE A 131 -11.41 -10.83 -0.76
C ILE A 131 -10.35 -11.90 -1.06
N ASN A 132 -9.07 -11.62 -0.77
CA ASN A 132 -7.99 -12.48 -1.25
C ASN A 132 -8.01 -13.90 -0.65
N PRO A 133 -8.22 -14.11 0.68
CA PRO A 133 -8.28 -15.45 1.24
C PRO A 133 -9.48 -16.26 0.73
N VAL A 134 -10.63 -15.60 0.57
CA VAL A 134 -11.85 -16.26 0.08
C VAL A 134 -11.68 -16.69 -1.38
N ALA A 135 -11.18 -15.79 -2.24
CA ALA A 135 -10.90 -16.10 -3.64
C ALA A 135 -9.87 -17.24 -3.78
N ALA A 136 -8.79 -17.20 -2.99
CA ALA A 136 -7.75 -18.22 -3.01
C ALA A 136 -8.28 -19.58 -2.53
N HIS A 137 -9.06 -19.61 -1.44
CA HIS A 137 -9.66 -20.84 -0.90
C HIS A 137 -10.67 -21.45 -1.87
N ALA A 138 -11.56 -20.64 -2.43
CA ALA A 138 -12.57 -21.07 -3.40
C ALA A 138 -11.97 -21.34 -4.79
N LYS A 139 -10.69 -20.96 -5.04
CA LYS A 139 -10.00 -21.07 -6.34
C LYS A 139 -10.73 -20.34 -7.46
N VAL A 140 -11.23 -19.15 -7.18
CA VAL A 140 -11.97 -18.30 -8.12
C VAL A 140 -11.28 -16.95 -8.30
N VAL A 141 -11.64 -16.23 -9.35
CA VAL A 141 -11.24 -14.82 -9.54
C VAL A 141 -12.11 -13.90 -8.69
N ASN A 142 -11.62 -12.71 -8.36
CA ASN A 142 -12.32 -11.77 -7.47
C ASN A 142 -13.76 -11.45 -7.93
N GLY A 143 -14.00 -11.36 -9.23
CA GLY A 143 -15.36 -11.13 -9.78
C GLY A 143 -16.40 -12.16 -9.38
N GLU A 144 -15.99 -13.40 -9.09
CA GLU A 144 -16.86 -14.49 -8.65
C GLU A 144 -17.29 -14.34 -7.17
N LEU A 145 -16.61 -13.51 -6.39
CA LEU A 145 -16.94 -13.26 -4.98
C LEU A 145 -18.30 -12.57 -4.80
N ARG A 146 -18.87 -12.02 -5.87
CA ARG A 146 -20.23 -11.46 -5.88
C ARG A 146 -21.33 -12.52 -5.82
N LYS A 147 -21.00 -13.80 -5.99
CA LYS A 147 -21.97 -14.90 -5.80
C LYS A 147 -22.43 -14.93 -4.35
N PRO A 148 -23.75 -15.12 -4.08
CA PRO A 148 -24.33 -14.95 -2.75
C PRO A 148 -23.63 -15.76 -1.65
N GLU A 149 -23.17 -16.97 -1.93
CA GLU A 149 -22.52 -17.87 -0.98
C GLU A 149 -21.15 -17.32 -0.54
N LEU A 150 -20.34 -16.84 -1.49
CA LEU A 150 -19.02 -16.29 -1.24
C LEU A 150 -19.13 -14.86 -0.68
N ASN A 151 -20.05 -14.07 -1.20
CA ASN A 151 -20.27 -12.69 -0.76
C ASN A 151 -20.60 -12.60 0.74
N LYS A 152 -21.42 -13.51 1.26
CA LYS A 152 -21.72 -13.60 2.70
C LYS A 152 -20.46 -13.76 3.56
N ILE A 153 -19.50 -14.57 3.10
CA ILE A 153 -18.24 -14.80 3.83
C ILE A 153 -17.38 -13.54 3.76
N VAL A 154 -17.21 -12.98 2.57
CA VAL A 154 -16.46 -11.74 2.33
C VAL A 154 -17.01 -10.62 3.20
N HIS A 155 -18.34 -10.44 3.22
CA HIS A 155 -18.99 -9.40 4.01
C HIS A 155 -18.75 -9.57 5.51
N LYS A 156 -18.84 -10.79 6.05
CA LYS A 156 -18.55 -11.06 7.46
C LYS A 156 -17.11 -10.69 7.84
N ILE A 157 -16.13 -11.11 7.05
CA ILE A 157 -14.71 -10.78 7.29
C ILE A 157 -14.50 -9.25 7.22
N CYS A 158 -15.14 -8.60 6.25
CA CYS A 158 -15.08 -7.15 6.10
C CYS A 158 -15.63 -6.44 7.33
N MET A 159 -16.80 -6.82 7.83
CA MET A 159 -17.41 -6.25 9.01
C MET A 159 -16.57 -6.45 10.28
N GLU A 160 -16.09 -7.67 10.52
CA GLU A 160 -15.22 -7.96 11.67
C GLU A 160 -13.93 -7.12 11.62
N SER A 161 -13.29 -7.01 10.45
CA SER A 161 -12.08 -6.22 10.27
C SER A 161 -12.34 -4.72 10.45
N THR A 162 -13.50 -4.23 10.01
CA THR A 162 -13.93 -2.84 10.20
C THR A 162 -14.17 -2.54 11.68
N MET A 163 -14.83 -3.44 12.41
CA MET A 163 -15.00 -3.28 13.86
C MET A 163 -13.67 -3.17 14.60
N ILE A 164 -12.69 -4.04 14.25
CA ILE A 164 -11.36 -3.97 14.84
C ILE A 164 -10.71 -2.62 14.56
N SER A 165 -10.78 -2.11 13.34
CA SER A 165 -10.19 -0.80 13.02
C SER A 165 -10.83 0.34 13.79
N THR A 166 -12.16 0.30 14.01
CA THR A 166 -12.89 1.29 14.80
C THR A 166 -12.48 1.24 16.27
N GLU A 167 -12.41 0.05 16.86
CA GLU A 167 -12.00 -0.15 18.27
C GLU A 167 -10.60 0.38 18.59
N ILE A 168 -9.69 0.35 17.62
CA ILE A 168 -8.35 0.92 17.78
C ILE A 168 -8.25 2.38 17.33
N GLY A 169 -9.38 3.05 17.06
CA GLY A 169 -9.45 4.47 16.76
C GLY A 169 -9.10 4.86 15.33
N ILE A 170 -9.17 3.94 14.37
CA ILE A 170 -8.95 4.25 12.94
C ILE A 170 -10.26 4.70 12.31
N ASN A 171 -10.28 5.93 11.79
CA ASN A 171 -11.38 6.46 11.02
C ASN A 171 -11.17 6.15 9.54
N LEU A 172 -11.89 5.16 9.02
CA LEU A 172 -11.75 4.79 7.60
C LEU A 172 -12.32 5.90 6.71
N PRO A 173 -11.64 6.22 5.58
CA PRO A 173 -12.07 7.29 4.68
C PRO A 173 -13.31 6.90 3.87
N LEU A 174 -13.58 5.61 3.71
CA LEU A 174 -14.71 5.03 2.97
C LEU A 174 -15.19 3.77 3.67
N GLU A 175 -16.44 3.39 3.38
CA GLU A 175 -17.01 2.13 3.83
C GLU A 175 -16.44 0.95 3.03
N PRO A 176 -15.65 0.04 3.64
CA PRO A 176 -14.91 -0.98 2.87
C PRO A 176 -15.77 -1.89 2.01
N TRP A 177 -17.02 -2.20 2.43
CA TRP A 177 -17.92 -3.08 1.67
C TRP A 177 -18.46 -2.44 0.38
N LEU A 178 -18.39 -1.11 0.23
CA LEU A 178 -18.77 -0.42 -1.01
C LEU A 178 -17.71 -0.60 -2.11
N GLU A 179 -16.50 -1.02 -1.72
CA GLU A 179 -15.34 -1.23 -2.59
C GLU A 179 -15.17 -2.70 -3.01
N ILE A 180 -16.00 -3.62 -2.49
CA ILE A 180 -15.98 -5.07 -2.76
C ILE A 180 -17.13 -5.48 -3.67
#